data_c357a1a36c414f662750664562dfe811
#
_entry.id   c357a1a36c414f662750664562dfe811
#
_cell.length_a   1.000
_cell.length_b   1.000
_cell.length_c   1.000
_cell.angle_alpha   90.00
_cell.angle_beta   90.00
_cell.angle_gamma   90.00
#
_symmetry.space_group_name_H-M   'P 1'
#
loop_
_entity.id
_entity.type
_entity.pdbx_description
1 polymer ?
#
loop_
_entity_poly.entity_id
_entity_poly.type
_entity_poly.pdbx_seq_one_letter_code
_entity_poly.pdbx_strand_id
1 'polypeptide(L)'
;MTIRTPRQDTAGTLSHNPQHATGQDGPPTPPRPLTILLADDNQDAVETLAEILRLDHHQVHTAFEGRTALALAQEHRPDIVLLDISMPELDGYTLCQRLRREPWAAGLAIVALSGYGSPQDLERGRIAGFDRYFTKPADPGELLDYLNRCAGHIQAGTGRNASRPT
;
A
#
# COMPACT_ATOMS: atom_id res chain seq x y z
N MET A 1 76.21 -0.92 41.43
CA MET A 1 75.82 -1.89 42.45
C MET A 1 74.35 -2.15 42.30
N THR A 2 74.03 -3.37 41.89
CA THR A 2 72.79 -4.11 41.99
C THR A 2 71.60 -3.67 41.19
N ILE A 3 71.47 -4.27 40.10
CA ILE A 3 70.41 -4.82 39.28
C ILE A 3 69.17 -5.24 40.10
N ARG A 4 67.96 -4.90 39.60
CA ARG A 4 66.84 -5.85 39.61
C ARG A 4 65.74 -5.42 38.66
N THR A 5 65.58 -6.21 37.62
CA THR A 5 64.35 -6.38 36.87
C THR A 5 63.37 -7.17 37.73
N PRO A 6 62.07 -6.95 37.63
CA PRO A 6 61.19 -8.09 37.33
C PRO A 6 60.05 -7.80 36.37
N ARG A 7 59.89 -8.76 35.53
CA ARG A 7 58.70 -9.59 35.28
C ARG A 7 57.56 -8.97 34.51
N GLN A 8 57.40 -9.54 33.39
CA GLN A 8 56.19 -9.74 32.60
C GLN A 8 55.06 -10.33 33.46
N ASP A 9 53.88 -9.78 33.30
CA ASP A 9 52.64 -10.54 33.53
C ASP A 9 51.64 -10.13 32.41
N THR A 10 51.53 -11.05 31.50
CA THR A 10 50.36 -11.80 31.03
C THR A 10 49.17 -10.99 30.56
N ALA A 11 49.05 -10.95 29.28
CA ALA A 11 47.93 -11.38 28.49
C ALA A 11 46.52 -11.26 29.17
N GLY A 12 45.80 -10.24 28.79
CA GLY A 12 44.36 -10.20 28.84
C GLY A 12 43.82 -10.17 27.42
N THR A 13 43.65 -11.35 26.85
CA THR A 13 42.99 -11.53 25.56
C THR A 13 41.52 -11.13 25.70
N LEU A 14 41.18 -9.92 25.35
CA LEU A 14 39.80 -9.55 25.12
C LEU A 14 39.38 -10.07 23.74
N SER A 15 38.77 -11.24 23.83
CA SER A 15 38.04 -11.83 22.72
C SER A 15 37.00 -10.86 22.20
N HIS A 16 37.31 -10.14 21.13
CA HIS A 16 36.34 -9.43 20.33
C HIS A 16 35.56 -10.47 19.55
N ASN A 17 34.37 -10.74 20.00
CA ASN A 17 33.40 -11.51 19.29
C ASN A 17 32.71 -10.59 18.26
N PRO A 18 32.99 -10.69 16.94
CA PRO A 18 32.29 -9.92 15.91
C PRO A 18 31.06 -10.73 15.46
N GLN A 19 30.06 -10.83 16.31
CA GLN A 19 28.77 -11.42 15.93
C GLN A 19 27.66 -10.42 16.21
N HIS A 20 27.53 -9.40 15.37
CA HIS A 20 26.29 -8.70 15.11
C HIS A 20 26.51 -7.75 13.91
N ALA A 21 26.53 -8.30 12.74
CA ALA A 21 26.25 -7.54 11.53
C ALA A 21 25.86 -8.51 10.40
N THR A 22 24.69 -9.10 10.49
CA THR A 22 24.01 -9.61 9.31
C THR A 22 22.80 -8.72 9.07
N GLY A 23 23.08 -7.44 8.78
CA GLY A 23 22.20 -6.63 7.99
C GLY A 23 22.22 -7.21 6.58
N GLN A 24 21.16 -7.87 6.18
CA GLN A 24 20.95 -8.24 4.79
C GLN A 24 20.54 -6.98 4.04
N ASP A 25 21.50 -6.08 3.83
CA ASP A 25 21.37 -4.98 2.88
C ASP A 25 21.66 -5.49 1.47
N GLY A 26 20.81 -6.38 1.00
CA GLY A 26 20.67 -6.57 -0.43
C GLY A 26 20.03 -5.31 -1.03
N PRO A 27 20.28 -4.99 -2.32
CA PRO A 27 19.59 -3.87 -2.96
C PRO A 27 18.08 -4.03 -2.75
N PRO A 28 17.35 -2.94 -2.44
CA PRO A 28 15.92 -3.03 -2.20
C PRO A 28 15.26 -3.71 -3.39
N THR A 29 14.62 -4.84 -3.12
CA THR A 29 13.87 -5.56 -4.16
C THR A 29 12.80 -4.61 -4.67
N PRO A 30 12.71 -4.37 -5.99
CA PRO A 30 11.68 -3.49 -6.52
C PRO A 30 10.30 -4.01 -6.08
N PRO A 31 9.37 -3.11 -5.73
CA PRO A 31 8.04 -3.51 -5.32
C PRO A 31 7.39 -4.34 -6.43
N ARG A 32 6.67 -5.39 -6.05
CA ARG A 32 5.98 -6.22 -7.03
C ARG A 32 4.90 -5.42 -7.76
N PRO A 33 4.65 -5.71 -9.04
CA PRO A 33 3.47 -5.18 -9.72
C PRO A 33 2.19 -5.52 -8.96
N LEU A 34 1.31 -4.53 -8.81
CA LEU A 34 -0.02 -4.70 -8.22
C LEU A 34 -1.07 -4.83 -9.32
N THR A 35 -2.14 -5.58 -9.03
CA THR A 35 -3.37 -5.52 -9.80
C THR A 35 -4.27 -4.46 -9.18
N ILE A 36 -4.54 -3.39 -9.91
CA ILE A 36 -5.29 -2.22 -9.46
C ILE A 36 -6.59 -2.11 -10.25
N LEU A 37 -7.69 -1.91 -9.56
CA LEU A 37 -8.95 -1.47 -10.17
C LEU A 37 -9.13 0.01 -9.90
N LEU A 38 -9.27 0.80 -10.95
CA LEU A 38 -9.54 2.24 -10.89
C LEU A 38 -10.96 2.50 -11.38
N ALA A 39 -11.80 3.09 -10.53
CA ALA A 39 -13.18 3.39 -10.83
C ALA A 39 -13.52 4.86 -10.58
N ASP A 40 -13.95 5.54 -11.63
CA ASP A 40 -14.35 6.96 -11.61
C ASP A 40 -15.22 7.22 -12.86
N ASP A 41 -16.26 8.00 -12.76
CA ASP A 41 -17.12 8.34 -13.89
C ASP A 41 -16.51 9.36 -14.86
N ASN A 42 -15.43 10.04 -14.44
CA ASN A 42 -14.65 10.90 -15.31
C ASN A 42 -13.62 10.09 -16.11
N GLN A 43 -13.94 9.74 -17.35
CA GLN A 43 -13.09 8.92 -18.23
C GLN A 43 -11.70 9.51 -18.43
N ASP A 44 -11.57 10.82 -18.65
CA ASP A 44 -10.26 11.46 -18.86
C ASP A 44 -9.37 11.34 -17.64
N ALA A 45 -9.93 11.49 -16.45
CA ALA A 45 -9.21 11.31 -15.19
C ALA A 45 -8.77 9.85 -15.00
N VAL A 46 -9.65 8.88 -15.30
CA VAL A 46 -9.34 7.46 -15.25
C VAL A 46 -8.22 7.11 -16.22
N GLU A 47 -8.31 7.51 -17.48
CA GLU A 47 -7.32 7.17 -18.48
C GLU A 47 -5.96 7.76 -18.14
N THR A 48 -5.92 9.03 -17.73
CA THR A 48 -4.68 9.69 -17.31
C THR A 48 -4.01 8.98 -16.13
N LEU A 49 -4.78 8.71 -15.09
CA LEU A 49 -4.24 8.04 -13.89
C LEU A 49 -3.86 6.59 -14.18
N ALA A 50 -4.65 5.87 -14.98
CA ALA A 50 -4.33 4.51 -15.37
C ALA A 50 -3.04 4.43 -16.17
N GLU A 51 -2.76 5.41 -17.04
CA GLU A 51 -1.50 5.46 -17.78
C GLU A 51 -0.30 5.65 -16.85
N ILE A 52 -0.38 6.58 -15.90
CA ILE A 52 0.67 6.79 -14.89
C ILE A 52 0.94 5.48 -14.12
N LEU A 53 -0.11 4.80 -13.66
CA LEU A 53 0.03 3.55 -12.91
C LEU A 53 0.60 2.41 -13.75
N ARG A 54 0.27 2.33 -15.04
CA ARG A 54 0.86 1.35 -15.98
C ARG A 54 2.32 1.64 -16.27
N LEU A 55 2.72 2.91 -16.33
CA LEU A 55 4.13 3.29 -16.46
C LEU A 55 4.96 2.86 -15.25
N ASP A 56 4.33 2.80 -14.07
CA ASP A 56 4.94 2.25 -12.84
C ASP A 56 4.80 0.71 -12.74
N HIS A 57 4.57 0.06 -13.88
CA HIS A 57 4.50 -1.40 -14.03
C HIS A 57 3.33 -2.10 -13.34
N HIS A 58 2.28 -1.39 -12.93
CA HIS A 58 1.07 -1.99 -12.38
C HIS A 58 0.13 -2.50 -13.46
N GLN A 59 -0.64 -3.54 -13.14
CA GLN A 59 -1.75 -4.01 -13.99
C GLN A 59 -3.01 -3.23 -13.59
N VAL A 60 -3.57 -2.46 -14.52
CA VAL A 60 -4.69 -1.56 -14.22
C VAL A 60 -5.93 -1.92 -15.03
N HIS A 61 -7.01 -2.23 -14.32
CA HIS A 61 -8.36 -2.35 -14.84
C HIS A 61 -9.11 -1.05 -14.55
N THR A 62 -9.92 -0.61 -15.49
CA THR A 62 -10.66 0.65 -15.38
C THR A 62 -12.16 0.42 -15.46
N ALA A 63 -12.92 1.16 -14.68
CA ALA A 63 -14.37 1.17 -14.70
C ALA A 63 -14.88 2.60 -14.61
N PHE A 64 -15.96 2.89 -15.31
CA PHE A 64 -16.59 4.23 -15.33
C PHE A 64 -17.93 4.25 -14.59
N GLU A 65 -18.32 3.12 -14.03
CA GLU A 65 -19.59 2.93 -13.32
C GLU A 65 -19.40 1.96 -12.15
N GLY A 66 -20.11 2.18 -11.06
CA GLY A 66 -19.97 1.36 -9.87
C GLY A 66 -20.34 -0.11 -10.05
N ARG A 67 -21.30 -0.42 -10.93
CA ARG A 67 -21.68 -1.82 -11.22
C ARG A 67 -20.59 -2.56 -12.00
N THR A 68 -20.00 -1.90 -12.99
CA THR A 68 -18.86 -2.41 -13.76
C THR A 68 -17.65 -2.60 -12.84
N ALA A 69 -17.38 -1.66 -11.95
CA ALA A 69 -16.31 -1.77 -10.96
C ALA A 69 -16.51 -2.99 -10.04
N LEU A 70 -17.73 -3.23 -9.57
CA LEU A 70 -18.03 -4.42 -8.75
C LEU A 70 -17.77 -5.73 -9.51
N ALA A 71 -18.23 -5.81 -10.77
CA ALA A 71 -18.03 -6.99 -11.60
C ALA A 71 -16.54 -7.27 -11.85
N LEU A 72 -15.77 -6.24 -12.23
CA LEU A 72 -14.33 -6.35 -12.46
C LEU A 72 -13.56 -6.70 -11.17
N ALA A 73 -13.99 -6.19 -10.03
CA ALA A 73 -13.39 -6.55 -8.75
C ALA A 73 -13.60 -8.03 -8.41
N GLN A 74 -14.78 -8.58 -8.68
CA GLN A 74 -15.08 -9.99 -8.48
C GLN A 74 -14.31 -10.90 -9.44
N GLU A 75 -14.17 -10.48 -10.69
CA GLU A 75 -13.46 -11.24 -11.73
C GLU A 75 -11.94 -11.26 -11.50
N HIS A 76 -11.35 -10.08 -11.31
CA HIS A 76 -9.90 -9.93 -11.28
C HIS A 76 -9.29 -9.97 -9.88
N ARG A 77 -10.10 -9.85 -8.83
CA ARG A 77 -9.66 -9.84 -7.41
C ARG A 77 -8.42 -8.98 -7.19
N PRO A 78 -8.52 -7.67 -7.43
CA PRO A 78 -7.37 -6.77 -7.39
C PRO A 78 -6.74 -6.73 -5.99
N ASP A 79 -5.50 -6.31 -5.94
CA ASP A 79 -4.79 -6.02 -4.69
C ASP A 79 -5.30 -4.71 -4.07
N ILE A 80 -5.64 -3.74 -4.93
CA ILE A 80 -6.08 -2.39 -4.55
C ILE A 80 -7.22 -1.94 -5.45
N VAL A 81 -8.20 -1.27 -4.85
CA VAL A 81 -9.26 -0.52 -5.56
C VAL A 81 -9.09 0.96 -5.26
N LEU A 82 -8.91 1.77 -6.30
CA LEU A 82 -8.99 3.21 -6.27
C LEU A 82 -10.39 3.62 -6.74
N LEU A 83 -11.15 4.27 -5.87
CA LEU A 83 -12.59 4.41 -6.04
C LEU A 83 -13.03 5.85 -5.86
N ASP A 84 -13.56 6.46 -6.93
CA ASP A 84 -14.30 7.70 -6.78
C ASP A 84 -15.56 7.52 -5.94
N ILE A 85 -15.82 8.48 -5.08
CA ILE A 85 -16.99 8.43 -4.21
C ILE A 85 -18.25 8.88 -4.95
N SER A 86 -18.12 9.82 -5.88
CA SER A 86 -19.26 10.54 -6.48
C SER A 86 -19.77 9.91 -7.77
N MET A 87 -19.72 8.59 -7.91
CA MET A 87 -20.23 7.91 -9.10
C MET A 87 -21.75 7.83 -9.12
N PRO A 88 -22.39 7.92 -10.32
CA PRO A 88 -23.83 7.75 -10.45
C PRO A 88 -24.26 6.28 -10.18
N GLU A 89 -25.55 6.09 -9.88
CA GLU A 89 -26.23 4.82 -9.63
C GLU A 89 -25.71 4.01 -8.41
N LEU A 90 -24.43 3.74 -8.35
CA LEU A 90 -23.78 3.03 -7.24
C LEU A 90 -22.60 3.87 -6.76
N ASP A 91 -22.80 4.63 -5.70
CA ASP A 91 -21.77 5.48 -5.12
C ASP A 91 -20.62 4.68 -4.49
N GLY A 92 -19.46 5.35 -4.34
CA GLY A 92 -18.27 4.71 -3.84
C GLY A 92 -18.40 4.16 -2.41
N TYR A 93 -19.20 4.78 -1.55
CA TYR A 93 -19.44 4.26 -0.19
C TYR A 93 -20.17 2.93 -0.23
N THR A 94 -21.24 2.86 -1.00
CA THR A 94 -22.05 1.63 -1.17
C THR A 94 -21.23 0.53 -1.83
N LEU A 95 -20.42 0.85 -2.83
CA LEU A 95 -19.53 -0.11 -3.49
C LEU A 95 -18.46 -0.62 -2.51
N CYS A 96 -17.84 0.24 -1.74
CA CYS A 96 -16.88 -0.15 -0.71
C CYS A 96 -17.50 -1.13 0.30
N GLN A 97 -18.70 -0.83 0.81
CA GLN A 97 -19.41 -1.71 1.74
C GLN A 97 -19.72 -3.08 1.12
N ARG A 98 -20.10 -3.12 -0.16
CA ARG A 98 -20.34 -4.39 -0.87
C ARG A 98 -19.06 -5.20 -1.00
N LEU A 99 -17.96 -4.59 -1.41
CA LEU A 99 -16.66 -5.25 -1.52
C LEU A 99 -16.20 -5.80 -0.16
N ARG A 100 -16.40 -5.07 0.93
CA ARG A 100 -16.03 -5.54 2.28
C ARG A 100 -16.80 -6.76 2.76
N ARG A 101 -17.95 -7.04 2.18
CA ARG A 101 -18.75 -8.26 2.49
C ARG A 101 -18.25 -9.49 1.76
N GLU A 102 -17.43 -9.31 0.73
CA GLU A 102 -16.89 -10.42 -0.04
C GLU A 102 -15.76 -11.12 0.74
N PRO A 103 -15.82 -12.43 0.94
CA PRO A 103 -14.79 -13.15 1.71
C PRO A 103 -13.38 -13.02 1.12
N TRP A 104 -13.27 -12.93 -0.21
CA TRP A 104 -11.99 -12.75 -0.90
C TRP A 104 -11.38 -11.37 -0.69
N ALA A 105 -12.18 -10.37 -0.33
CA ALA A 105 -11.75 -8.99 -0.17
C ALA A 105 -11.19 -8.67 1.24
N ALA A 106 -10.99 -9.67 2.09
CA ALA A 106 -10.48 -9.47 3.44
C ALA A 106 -9.11 -8.73 3.48
N GLY A 107 -8.28 -8.95 2.45
CA GLY A 107 -6.98 -8.28 2.31
C GLY A 107 -6.94 -7.19 1.24
N LEU A 108 -8.09 -6.85 0.65
CA LEU A 108 -8.19 -5.81 -0.38
C LEU A 108 -7.99 -4.44 0.23
N ALA A 109 -7.07 -3.66 -0.31
CA ALA A 109 -6.97 -2.24 0.01
C ALA A 109 -7.99 -1.45 -0.82
N ILE A 110 -8.84 -0.66 -0.16
CA ILE A 110 -9.83 0.19 -0.83
C ILE A 110 -9.53 1.64 -0.49
N VAL A 111 -9.21 2.41 -1.51
CA VAL A 111 -8.78 3.80 -1.42
C VAL A 111 -9.86 4.70 -2.03
N ALA A 112 -10.29 5.68 -1.28
CA ALA A 112 -11.21 6.69 -1.78
C ALA A 112 -10.47 7.81 -2.52
N LEU A 113 -10.98 8.17 -3.69
CA LEU A 113 -10.65 9.40 -4.41
C LEU A 113 -11.87 10.32 -4.34
N SER A 114 -11.75 11.51 -3.77
CA SER A 114 -12.91 12.40 -3.57
C SER A 114 -12.58 13.86 -3.77
N GLY A 115 -13.51 14.59 -4.39
CA GLY A 115 -13.46 16.05 -4.45
C GLY A 115 -13.75 16.74 -3.11
N TYR A 116 -14.22 15.99 -2.12
CA TYR A 116 -14.60 16.51 -0.81
C TYR A 116 -13.74 15.85 0.27
N GLY A 117 -13.21 16.67 1.17
CA GLY A 117 -12.35 16.22 2.27
C GLY A 117 -12.82 16.74 3.62
N SER A 118 -14.15 16.96 3.79
CA SER A 118 -14.67 17.41 5.08
C SER A 118 -14.46 16.34 6.17
N PRO A 119 -14.37 16.72 7.45
CA PRO A 119 -14.29 15.73 8.53
C PRO A 119 -15.44 14.72 8.52
N GLN A 120 -16.62 15.15 8.07
CA GLN A 120 -17.80 14.28 7.93
C GLN A 120 -17.62 13.25 6.81
N ASP A 121 -17.04 13.65 5.66
CA ASP A 121 -16.76 12.74 4.54
C ASP A 121 -15.71 11.68 4.92
N LEU A 122 -14.68 12.10 5.64
CA LEU A 122 -13.64 11.19 6.15
C LEU A 122 -14.23 10.18 7.13
N GLU A 123 -15.08 10.60 8.07
CA GLU A 123 -15.73 9.68 9.00
C GLU A 123 -16.71 8.73 8.30
N ARG A 124 -17.47 9.22 7.33
CA ARG A 124 -18.33 8.39 6.47
C ARG A 124 -17.52 7.36 5.70
N GLY A 125 -16.37 7.76 5.17
CA GLY A 125 -15.43 6.86 4.50
C GLY A 125 -14.89 5.78 5.42
N ARG A 126 -14.49 6.14 6.62
CA ARG A 126 -14.04 5.19 7.65
C ARG A 126 -15.11 4.15 7.99
N ILE A 127 -16.35 4.60 8.19
CA ILE A 127 -17.50 3.72 8.45
C ILE A 127 -17.79 2.81 7.27
N ALA A 128 -17.67 3.31 6.03
CA ALA A 128 -17.85 2.50 4.82
C ALA A 128 -16.76 1.45 4.64
N GLY A 129 -15.60 1.62 5.26
CA GLY A 129 -14.51 0.65 5.24
C GLY A 129 -13.36 0.99 4.30
N PHE A 130 -13.20 2.25 3.89
CA PHE A 130 -12.02 2.69 3.17
C PHE A 130 -10.76 2.63 4.06
N ASP A 131 -9.65 2.21 3.46
CA ASP A 131 -8.35 2.15 4.15
C ASP A 131 -7.59 3.48 4.05
N ARG A 132 -7.79 4.23 2.97
CA ARG A 132 -7.15 5.52 2.72
C ARG A 132 -8.07 6.44 1.94
N TYR A 133 -7.83 7.73 2.07
CA TYR A 133 -8.59 8.79 1.42
C TYR A 133 -7.62 9.77 0.76
N PHE A 134 -7.82 10.05 -0.53
CA PHE A 134 -7.11 11.10 -1.26
C PHE A 134 -8.11 12.12 -1.77
N THR A 135 -7.80 13.40 -1.56
CA THR A 135 -8.59 14.50 -2.12
C THR A 135 -8.19 14.74 -3.57
N LYS A 136 -9.18 14.89 -4.44
CA LYS A 136 -8.96 15.24 -5.86
C LYS A 136 -8.61 16.72 -6.01
N PRO A 137 -7.65 17.07 -6.90
CA PRO A 137 -6.82 16.16 -7.67
C PRO A 137 -5.83 15.43 -6.77
N ALA A 138 -5.79 14.08 -6.83
CA ALA A 138 -4.84 13.31 -6.06
C ALA A 138 -3.42 13.56 -6.59
N ASP A 139 -2.48 13.82 -5.70
CA ASP A 139 -1.08 13.94 -6.07
C ASP A 139 -0.55 12.56 -6.50
N PRO A 140 -0.04 12.42 -7.75
CA PRO A 140 0.42 11.13 -8.25
C PRO A 140 1.58 10.55 -7.44
N GLY A 141 2.48 11.42 -6.92
CA GLY A 141 3.62 10.99 -6.12
C GLY A 141 3.18 10.38 -4.78
N GLU A 142 2.26 11.05 -4.06
CA GLU A 142 1.70 10.53 -2.81
C GLU A 142 0.95 9.20 -3.03
N LEU A 143 0.23 9.11 -4.14
CA LEU A 143 -0.50 7.89 -4.49
C LEU A 143 0.45 6.73 -4.80
N LEU A 144 1.47 6.95 -5.63
CA LEU A 144 2.49 5.94 -5.95
C LEU A 144 3.25 5.50 -4.69
N ASP A 145 3.63 6.41 -3.82
CA ASP A 145 4.26 6.09 -2.54
C ASP A 145 3.38 5.19 -1.66
N TYR A 146 2.08 5.45 -1.64
CA TYR A 146 1.13 4.61 -0.92
C TYR A 146 1.04 3.21 -1.54
N LEU A 147 0.94 3.11 -2.87
CA LEU A 147 0.88 1.85 -3.60
C LEU A 147 2.15 1.02 -3.37
N ASN A 148 3.33 1.64 -3.42
CA ASN A 148 4.61 0.99 -3.15
C ASN A 148 4.69 0.41 -1.73
N ARG A 149 4.17 1.13 -0.73
CA ARG A 149 4.05 0.60 0.65
C ARG A 149 3.12 -0.61 0.70
N CYS A 150 1.98 -0.57 0.02
CA CYS A 150 1.06 -1.71 -0.05
C CYS A 150 1.74 -2.92 -0.71
N ALA A 151 2.45 -2.72 -1.82
CA ALA A 151 3.20 -3.78 -2.51
C ALA A 151 4.25 -4.43 -1.58
N GLY A 152 5.00 -3.63 -0.83
CA GLY A 152 5.97 -4.11 0.14
C GLY A 152 5.37 -4.97 1.26
N HIS A 153 4.22 -4.58 1.80
CA HIS A 153 3.52 -5.37 2.82
C HIS A 153 3.01 -6.71 2.27
N ILE A 154 2.52 -6.75 1.04
CA ILE A 154 2.06 -7.97 0.41
C ILE A 154 3.24 -8.93 0.14
N GLN A 155 4.42 -8.41 -0.25
CA GLN A 155 5.64 -9.22 -0.46
C GLN A 155 6.21 -9.80 0.83
N ALA A 156 6.20 -9.05 1.92
CA ALA A 156 6.77 -9.49 3.21
C ALA A 156 6.02 -10.67 3.85
N GLY A 157 5.02 -11.25 3.17
CA GLY A 157 4.27 -12.39 3.68
C GLY A 157 3.42 -12.09 4.91
N THR A 158 3.33 -10.82 5.32
CA THR A 158 2.34 -10.33 6.26
C THR A 158 1.00 -10.29 5.53
N GLY A 159 0.68 -11.46 4.95
CA GLY A 159 -0.48 -11.63 4.14
C GLY A 159 -1.73 -11.28 4.91
N ARG A 160 -2.49 -10.36 4.33
CA ARG A 160 -3.94 -10.22 4.47
C ARG A 160 -4.50 -10.05 5.89
N ASN A 161 -3.68 -9.73 6.90
CA ASN A 161 -4.19 -9.44 8.23
C ASN A 161 -3.25 -8.55 9.08
N ALA A 162 -2.52 -7.63 8.47
CA ALA A 162 -1.71 -6.66 9.20
C ALA A 162 -2.32 -5.28 9.06
N SER A 163 -2.78 -4.79 10.18
CA SER A 163 -3.04 -3.40 10.57
C SER A 163 -3.07 -2.39 9.42
N ARG A 164 -4.27 -1.95 9.09
CA ARG A 164 -4.51 -0.74 8.31
C ARG A 164 -3.52 0.34 8.74
N PRO A 165 -2.70 0.90 7.85
CA PRO A 165 -1.91 2.06 8.20
C PRO A 165 -2.87 3.22 8.52
N THR A 166 -2.83 3.69 9.75
CA THR A 166 -3.53 4.90 10.23
C THR A 166 -3.02 6.14 9.52
#